data_139841e699e59ae2e63446296bfd2a82
#
_entry.id   139841e699e59ae2e63446296bfd2a82
#
_cell.length_a   1.000
_cell.length_b   1.000
_cell.length_c   1.000
_cell.angle_alpha   90.00
_cell.angle_beta   90.00
_cell.angle_gamma   90.00
#
_symmetry.space_group_name_H-M   'P 1'
#
loop_
_entity.id
_entity.type
_entity.pdbx_description
1 polymer ?
#
loop_
_entity_poly.entity_id
_entity_poly.type
_entity_poly.pdbx_seq_one_letter_code
_entity_poly.pdbx_strand_id
1 'polypeptide(L)'
;MLVEIDTRSLKATRHFIVTKNKEKGLTGPPQPSTTHTTHAAGHGSEAPKQGDNSCSPTWAEPSPDGSSIYVACNGSSEIVEVNTGSWQLVRRIPARAGVYNLEITRDGQRLIATNKRDQSVSIYELKTGRELARLPTKRRVLHGVVVSPDDRYAFVTVEGVGSEPGTVEVIDLTALKTVATVDVAPGAAGIDFYKTVDR
;
A
#
# COMPACT_ATOMS: atom_id res chain seq x y z
N MET A 1 -6.19 -0.37 11.34
CA MET A 1 -7.63 -0.10 11.26
C MET A 1 -7.88 0.69 9.99
N LEU A 2 -8.96 0.39 9.25
CA LEU A 2 -9.51 1.20 8.16
C LEU A 2 -10.68 2.01 8.72
N VAL A 3 -10.78 3.30 8.35
CA VAL A 3 -11.86 4.18 8.83
C VAL A 3 -12.49 4.85 7.61
N GLU A 4 -13.82 4.85 7.56
CA GLU A 4 -14.60 5.62 6.60
C GLU A 4 -14.98 6.97 7.23
N ILE A 5 -14.75 8.04 6.50
CA ILE A 5 -15.08 9.41 6.92
C ILE A 5 -16.05 10.00 5.90
N ASP A 6 -17.21 10.46 6.36
CA ASP A 6 -18.12 11.25 5.55
C ASP A 6 -17.52 12.64 5.31
N THR A 7 -17.29 12.98 4.04
CA THR A 7 -16.60 14.23 3.66
C THR A 7 -17.43 15.49 3.84
N ARG A 8 -18.74 15.38 4.04
CA ARG A 8 -19.64 16.54 4.29
C ARG A 8 -19.69 16.86 5.78
N SER A 9 -19.85 15.84 6.63
CA SER A 9 -19.92 16.00 8.08
C SER A 9 -18.55 15.93 8.76
N LEU A 10 -17.51 15.45 8.07
CA LEU A 10 -16.16 15.19 8.59
C LEU A 10 -16.16 14.23 9.79
N LYS A 11 -17.12 13.33 9.83
CA LYS A 11 -17.26 12.34 10.91
C LYS A 11 -16.94 10.93 10.42
N ALA A 12 -16.32 10.15 11.28
CA ALA A 12 -16.17 8.72 11.03
C ALA A 12 -17.54 8.03 11.10
N THR A 13 -17.94 7.36 10.04
CA THR A 13 -19.23 6.68 9.90
C THR A 13 -19.15 5.22 10.29
N ARG A 14 -18.03 4.58 9.99
CA ARG A 14 -17.74 3.19 10.33
C ARG A 14 -16.24 2.91 10.29
N HIS A 15 -15.83 1.82 10.89
CA HIS A 15 -14.44 1.40 10.86
C HIS A 15 -14.32 -0.12 10.75
N PHE A 16 -13.17 -0.61 10.26
CA PHE A 16 -12.89 -2.02 10.08
C PHE A 16 -11.58 -2.39 10.77
N ILE A 17 -11.63 -3.41 11.63
CA ILE A 17 -10.45 -3.99 12.27
C ILE A 17 -9.80 -4.95 11.28
N VAL A 18 -8.60 -4.63 10.82
CA VAL A 18 -7.86 -5.41 9.81
C VAL A 18 -6.94 -6.48 10.39
N THR A 19 -6.86 -6.56 11.73
CA THR A 19 -6.00 -7.54 12.43
C THR A 19 -6.49 -8.95 12.18
N LYS A 20 -5.58 -9.85 11.79
CA LYS A 20 -5.87 -11.25 11.47
C LYS A 20 -6.56 -11.97 12.66
N ASN A 21 -7.61 -12.70 12.34
CA ASN A 21 -8.50 -13.40 13.29
C ASN A 21 -9.30 -12.48 14.22
N LYS A 22 -9.32 -11.17 13.97
CA LYS A 22 -10.12 -10.17 14.68
C LYS A 22 -10.86 -9.24 13.73
N GLU A 23 -10.93 -9.61 12.46
CA GLU A 23 -11.56 -8.80 11.42
C GLU A 23 -13.02 -8.54 11.76
N LYS A 24 -13.37 -7.27 11.82
CA LYS A 24 -14.73 -6.87 12.14
C LYS A 24 -15.04 -5.46 11.64
N GLY A 25 -16.15 -5.35 10.90
CA GLY A 25 -16.76 -4.06 10.59
C GLY A 25 -17.59 -3.57 11.76
N LEU A 26 -17.48 -2.30 12.08
CA LEU A 26 -18.16 -1.64 13.20
C LEU A 26 -18.72 -0.29 12.72
N THR A 27 -19.92 0.06 13.19
CA THR A 27 -20.56 1.35 12.93
C THR A 27 -20.02 2.42 13.90
N GLY A 28 -19.92 3.65 13.41
CA GLY A 28 -19.44 4.79 14.18
C GLY A 28 -17.91 4.90 14.26
N PRO A 29 -17.42 5.90 14.99
CA PRO A 29 -16.00 6.15 15.16
C PRO A 29 -15.32 5.05 15.99
N PRO A 30 -14.01 4.82 15.73
CA PRO A 30 -13.24 3.93 16.59
C PRO A 30 -13.20 4.45 18.01
N GLN A 31 -13.39 3.56 18.99
CA GLN A 31 -13.26 3.93 20.40
C GLN A 31 -11.77 4.15 20.73
N PRO A 32 -11.45 5.16 21.56
CA PRO A 32 -10.09 5.30 22.08
C PRO A 32 -9.64 4.02 22.77
N SER A 33 -8.43 3.54 22.44
CA SER A 33 -7.84 2.43 23.19
C SER A 33 -7.59 2.87 24.62
N THR A 34 -8.21 2.20 25.60
CA THR A 34 -8.00 2.48 27.03
C THR A 34 -6.65 1.96 27.54
N THR A 35 -5.88 1.27 26.72
CA THR A 35 -4.52 0.85 27.03
C THR A 35 -3.51 1.93 26.57
N HIS A 36 -3.42 3.03 27.33
CA HIS A 36 -2.25 3.87 27.31
C HIS A 36 -1.11 3.13 28.02
N THR A 37 -0.36 2.35 27.29
CA THR A 37 1.02 2.08 27.69
C THR A 37 1.76 3.40 27.50
N THR A 38 2.14 4.03 28.60
CA THR A 38 3.06 5.16 28.63
C THR A 38 4.35 4.68 27.99
N HIS A 39 4.57 5.04 26.72
CA HIS A 39 5.86 4.89 26.09
C HIS A 39 6.81 5.91 26.73
N ALA A 40 7.56 5.49 27.75
CA ALA A 40 8.75 6.19 28.14
C ALA A 40 9.68 6.27 26.92
N ALA A 41 10.14 7.49 26.62
CA ALA A 41 11.04 7.77 25.51
C ALA A 41 12.34 6.98 25.69
N GLY A 42 12.45 5.85 25.00
CA GLY A 42 13.65 5.06 24.86
C GLY A 42 13.85 4.79 23.37
N HIS A 43 14.82 5.47 22.75
CA HIS A 43 15.26 5.17 21.39
C HIS A 43 16.00 3.81 21.39
N GLY A 44 15.22 2.74 21.38
CA GLY A 44 15.70 1.39 21.13
C GLY A 44 14.96 0.85 19.91
N SER A 45 15.65 0.72 18.78
CA SER A 45 15.15 0.08 17.57
C SER A 45 15.06 -1.44 17.78
N GLU A 46 14.07 -1.91 18.52
CA GLU A 46 13.70 -3.33 18.43
C GLU A 46 12.89 -3.54 17.16
N ALA A 47 13.46 -4.33 16.24
CA ALA A 47 12.72 -4.85 15.11
C ALA A 47 11.48 -5.61 15.63
N PRO A 48 10.29 -5.46 15.00
CA PRO A 48 9.09 -6.18 15.41
C PRO A 48 9.39 -7.68 15.46
N LYS A 49 9.13 -8.30 16.59
CA LYS A 49 9.28 -9.76 16.77
C LYS A 49 8.38 -10.46 15.75
N GLN A 50 8.97 -11.33 14.96
CA GLN A 50 8.28 -12.17 13.99
C GLN A 50 7.28 -13.06 14.76
N GLY A 51 5.97 -12.73 14.64
CA GLY A 51 4.89 -13.43 15.37
C GLY A 51 3.73 -12.55 15.76
N ASP A 52 3.85 -11.23 15.61
CA ASP A 52 2.74 -10.33 15.87
C ASP A 52 1.78 -10.36 14.66
N ASN A 53 0.55 -10.86 14.87
CA ASN A 53 -0.54 -10.85 13.89
C ASN A 53 -1.09 -9.44 13.60
N SER A 54 -0.33 -8.40 13.96
CA SER A 54 -0.66 -7.01 13.73
C SER A 54 -0.52 -6.67 12.25
N CYS A 55 -1.58 -6.15 11.65
CA CYS A 55 -1.56 -5.69 10.26
C CYS A 55 -0.60 -4.50 10.06
N SER A 56 -0.50 -3.56 11.00
CA SER A 56 0.21 -2.28 10.82
C SER A 56 -0.13 -1.66 9.46
N PRO A 57 -1.39 -1.20 9.24
CA PRO A 57 -1.84 -0.72 7.94
C PRO A 57 -1.11 0.57 7.56
N THR A 58 -0.62 0.63 6.32
CA THR A 58 0.14 1.78 5.79
C THR A 58 -0.55 2.49 4.65
N TRP A 59 -1.40 1.79 3.89
CA TRP A 59 -2.10 2.33 2.73
C TRP A 59 -3.47 1.68 2.57
N ALA A 60 -4.40 2.41 1.96
CA ALA A 60 -5.71 1.92 1.59
C ALA A 60 -6.04 2.41 0.16
N GLU A 61 -6.31 1.46 -0.74
CA GLU A 61 -6.57 1.71 -2.15
C GLU A 61 -7.96 1.20 -2.53
N PRO A 62 -8.88 2.05 -3.02
CA PRO A 62 -10.18 1.59 -3.50
C PRO A 62 -10.07 0.90 -4.85
N SER A 63 -10.93 -0.09 -5.11
CA SER A 63 -11.13 -0.60 -6.46
C SER A 63 -11.78 0.47 -7.35
N PRO A 64 -11.52 0.47 -8.69
CA PRO A 64 -12.08 1.46 -9.60
C PRO A 64 -13.61 1.51 -9.62
N ASP A 65 -14.26 0.39 -9.36
CA ASP A 65 -15.74 0.27 -9.26
C ASP A 65 -16.28 0.65 -7.87
N GLY A 66 -15.39 0.96 -6.91
CA GLY A 66 -15.74 1.29 -5.54
C GLY A 66 -16.28 0.14 -4.69
N SER A 67 -16.30 -1.10 -5.19
CA SER A 67 -16.86 -2.25 -4.47
C SER A 67 -15.98 -2.80 -3.37
N SER A 68 -14.67 -2.55 -3.43
CA SER A 68 -13.68 -3.04 -2.47
C SER A 68 -12.66 -1.96 -2.10
N ILE A 69 -12.05 -2.13 -0.92
CA ILE A 69 -10.86 -1.39 -0.50
C ILE A 69 -9.76 -2.40 -0.17
N TYR A 70 -8.57 -2.17 -0.70
CA TYR A 70 -7.37 -2.97 -0.45
C TYR A 70 -6.46 -2.27 0.55
N VAL A 71 -6.11 -2.96 1.63
CA VAL A 71 -5.31 -2.38 2.73
C VAL A 71 -3.96 -3.07 2.79
N ALA A 72 -2.87 -2.31 2.65
CA ALA A 72 -1.52 -2.81 2.84
C ALA A 72 -1.23 -3.05 4.33
N CYS A 73 -1.07 -4.31 4.71
CA CYS A 73 -0.71 -4.73 6.06
C CYS A 73 0.80 -4.96 6.18
N ASN A 74 1.55 -3.88 6.43
CA ASN A 74 3.01 -3.91 6.49
C ASN A 74 3.56 -4.93 7.50
N GLY A 75 2.95 -4.99 8.68
CA GLY A 75 3.39 -5.89 9.77
C GLY A 75 3.21 -7.35 9.44
N SER A 76 2.06 -7.75 8.87
CA SER A 76 1.75 -9.14 8.55
C SER A 76 2.14 -9.56 7.13
N SER A 77 2.63 -8.62 6.28
CA SER A 77 2.97 -8.89 4.88
C SER A 77 1.80 -9.48 4.09
N GLU A 78 0.65 -8.85 4.23
CA GLU A 78 -0.59 -9.23 3.54
C GLU A 78 -1.28 -7.99 2.98
N ILE A 79 -2.09 -8.16 1.94
CA ILE A 79 -3.05 -7.17 1.47
C ILE A 79 -4.44 -7.68 1.86
N VAL A 80 -5.20 -6.85 2.56
CA VAL A 80 -6.56 -7.18 3.03
C VAL A 80 -7.57 -6.53 2.11
N GLU A 81 -8.47 -7.31 1.52
CA GLU A 81 -9.59 -6.82 0.75
C GLU A 81 -10.86 -6.75 1.61
N VAL A 82 -11.46 -5.56 1.67
CA VAL A 82 -12.69 -5.28 2.41
C VAL A 82 -13.78 -4.85 1.42
N ASN A 83 -14.94 -5.49 1.46
CA ASN A 83 -16.10 -5.08 0.67
C ASN A 83 -16.70 -3.80 1.23
N THR A 84 -16.91 -2.77 0.41
CA THR A 84 -17.40 -1.45 0.81
C THR A 84 -18.88 -1.46 1.18
N GLY A 85 -19.69 -2.31 0.56
CA GLY A 85 -21.13 -2.41 0.82
C GLY A 85 -21.43 -3.11 2.13
N SER A 86 -20.92 -4.34 2.31
CA SER A 86 -21.15 -5.15 3.50
C SER A 86 -20.23 -4.82 4.67
N TRP A 87 -19.12 -4.11 4.43
CA TRP A 87 -18.08 -3.79 5.40
C TRP A 87 -17.51 -5.04 6.08
N GLN A 88 -17.22 -6.05 5.25
CA GLN A 88 -16.71 -7.35 5.67
C GLN A 88 -15.41 -7.71 4.93
N LEU A 89 -14.61 -8.56 5.56
CA LEU A 89 -13.44 -9.16 4.92
C LEU A 89 -13.87 -10.00 3.71
N VAL A 90 -13.27 -9.75 2.55
CA VAL A 90 -13.40 -10.61 1.37
C VAL A 90 -12.32 -11.68 1.40
N ARG A 91 -11.06 -11.26 1.46
CA ARG A 91 -9.90 -12.16 1.47
C ARG A 91 -8.63 -11.46 1.98
N ARG A 92 -7.60 -12.27 2.19
CA ARG A 92 -6.22 -11.83 2.39
C ARG A 92 -5.37 -12.34 1.24
N ILE A 93 -4.60 -11.45 0.62
CA ILE A 93 -3.66 -11.74 -0.44
C ILE A 93 -2.28 -11.76 0.20
N PRO A 94 -1.52 -12.86 0.14
CA PRO A 94 -0.13 -12.89 0.59
C PRO A 94 0.69 -11.85 -0.17
N ALA A 95 1.46 -11.03 0.55
CA ALA A 95 2.33 -10.02 -0.02
C ALA A 95 3.78 -10.23 0.41
N ARG A 96 4.69 -9.42 -0.12
CA ARG A 96 6.10 -9.45 0.25
C ARG A 96 6.35 -8.66 1.53
N ALA A 97 7.50 -8.92 2.14
CA ALA A 97 7.88 -8.33 3.40
C ALA A 97 7.85 -6.79 3.33
N GLY A 98 7.08 -6.19 4.25
CA GLY A 98 6.98 -4.75 4.33
C GLY A 98 6.14 -4.11 3.23
N VAL A 99 5.07 -4.78 2.73
CA VAL A 99 4.11 -4.16 1.81
C VAL A 99 3.66 -2.81 2.36
N TYR A 100 3.69 -1.76 1.52
CA TYR A 100 3.59 -0.39 2.03
C TYR A 100 2.56 0.47 1.30
N ASN A 101 2.72 0.66 -0.01
CA ASN A 101 1.80 1.43 -0.85
C ASN A 101 1.18 0.52 -1.90
N LEU A 102 -0.04 0.83 -2.30
CA LEU A 102 -0.83 0.09 -3.28
C LEU A 102 -1.35 1.05 -4.34
N GLU A 103 -1.48 0.56 -5.56
CA GLU A 103 -2.17 1.24 -6.66
C GLU A 103 -2.88 0.20 -7.51
N ILE A 104 -4.06 0.52 -8.01
CA ILE A 104 -4.85 -0.36 -8.87
C ILE A 104 -4.99 0.28 -10.25
N THR A 105 -4.79 -0.51 -11.31
CA THR A 105 -5.05 -0.08 -12.69
C THR A 105 -6.52 0.32 -12.85
N ARG A 106 -6.82 1.31 -13.69
CA ARG A 106 -8.18 1.83 -13.89
C ARG A 106 -9.13 0.78 -14.46
N ASP A 107 -8.59 -0.17 -15.23
CA ASP A 107 -9.33 -1.32 -15.74
C ASP A 107 -9.63 -2.38 -14.67
N GLY A 108 -9.10 -2.21 -13.45
CA GLY A 108 -9.29 -3.12 -12.33
C GLY A 108 -8.63 -4.49 -12.51
N GLN A 109 -7.68 -4.64 -13.45
CA GLN A 109 -7.07 -5.94 -13.69
C GLN A 109 -5.84 -6.21 -12.83
N ARG A 110 -5.10 -5.16 -12.44
CA ARG A 110 -3.83 -5.29 -11.72
C ARG A 110 -3.81 -4.47 -10.46
N LEU A 111 -3.10 -5.01 -9.47
CA LEU A 111 -2.73 -4.30 -8.25
C LEU A 111 -1.20 -4.29 -8.18
N ILE A 112 -0.64 -3.11 -7.99
CA ILE A 112 0.80 -2.89 -7.83
C ILE A 112 1.07 -2.57 -6.37
N ALA A 113 2.08 -3.23 -5.78
CA ALA A 113 2.44 -3.04 -4.38
C ALA A 113 3.93 -2.76 -4.22
N THR A 114 4.27 -1.75 -3.45
CA THR A 114 5.67 -1.50 -3.03
C THR A 114 5.98 -2.27 -1.75
N ASN A 115 7.12 -2.95 -1.68
CA ASN A 115 7.52 -3.82 -0.57
C ASN A 115 8.84 -3.32 0.04
N LYS A 116 8.77 -2.50 1.11
CA LYS A 116 9.93 -1.81 1.68
C LYS A 116 11.02 -2.76 2.18
N ARG A 117 10.66 -3.83 2.89
CA ARG A 117 11.64 -4.76 3.44
C ARG A 117 12.15 -5.78 2.41
N ASP A 118 11.32 -6.12 1.44
CA ASP A 118 11.70 -7.01 0.31
C ASP A 118 12.46 -6.25 -0.80
N GLN A 119 12.46 -4.92 -0.77
CA GLN A 119 13.10 -4.03 -1.75
C GLN A 119 12.65 -4.34 -3.18
N SER A 120 11.35 -4.53 -3.37
CA SER A 120 10.76 -4.92 -4.63
C SER A 120 9.40 -4.29 -4.86
N VAL A 121 8.98 -4.30 -6.12
CA VAL A 121 7.61 -4.01 -6.54
C VAL A 121 6.96 -5.32 -6.97
N SER A 122 5.79 -5.63 -6.43
CA SER A 122 4.98 -6.77 -6.84
C SER A 122 3.81 -6.32 -7.69
N ILE A 123 3.50 -7.06 -8.74
CA ILE A 123 2.35 -6.86 -9.61
C ILE A 123 1.45 -8.08 -9.47
N TYR A 124 0.21 -7.88 -9.09
CA TYR A 124 -0.78 -8.94 -8.90
C TYR A 124 -1.89 -8.86 -9.96
N GLU A 125 -2.40 -10.01 -10.36
CA GLU A 125 -3.71 -10.11 -10.99
C GLU A 125 -4.78 -9.83 -9.91
N LEU A 126 -5.52 -8.73 -10.05
CA LEU A 126 -6.43 -8.28 -8.99
C LEU A 126 -7.51 -9.33 -8.68
N LYS A 127 -8.09 -9.95 -9.71
CA LYS A 127 -9.18 -10.92 -9.56
C LYS A 127 -8.80 -12.12 -8.69
N THR A 128 -7.62 -12.67 -8.87
CA THR A 128 -7.16 -13.90 -8.19
C THR A 128 -6.27 -13.63 -6.99
N GLY A 129 -5.62 -12.46 -6.93
CA GLY A 129 -4.57 -12.15 -5.96
C GLY A 129 -3.23 -12.86 -6.26
N ARG A 130 -3.09 -13.45 -7.46
CA ARG A 130 -1.86 -14.12 -7.88
C ARG A 130 -0.79 -13.10 -8.25
N GLU A 131 0.41 -13.22 -7.69
CA GLU A 131 1.57 -12.44 -8.08
C GLU A 131 1.99 -12.82 -9.51
N LEU A 132 1.97 -11.84 -10.42
CA LEU A 132 2.37 -11.98 -11.82
C LEU A 132 3.85 -11.75 -12.01
N ALA A 133 4.38 -10.75 -11.29
CA ALA A 133 5.79 -10.40 -11.33
C ALA A 133 6.23 -9.78 -10.00
N ARG A 134 7.53 -9.92 -9.73
CA ARG A 134 8.24 -9.24 -8.65
C ARG A 134 9.52 -8.65 -9.22
N LEU A 135 9.68 -7.33 -9.11
CA LEU A 135 10.77 -6.57 -9.71
C LEU A 135 11.63 -5.97 -8.59
N PRO A 136 12.92 -6.27 -8.52
CA PRO A 136 13.83 -5.61 -7.59
C PRO A 136 14.00 -4.14 -7.97
N THR A 137 14.21 -3.28 -6.97
CA THR A 137 14.43 -1.85 -7.18
C THR A 137 15.91 -1.48 -7.07
N LYS A 138 16.29 -0.37 -7.73
CA LYS A 138 17.68 0.14 -7.73
C LYS A 138 18.10 0.67 -6.35
N ARG A 139 17.17 1.25 -5.59
CA ARG A 139 17.38 1.78 -4.24
C ARG A 139 16.59 0.99 -3.22
N ARG A 140 16.78 1.29 -1.92
CA ARG A 140 16.32 0.41 -0.84
C ARG A 140 14.96 0.76 -0.26
N VAL A 141 14.59 2.04 -0.22
CA VAL A 141 13.41 2.48 0.55
C VAL A 141 12.30 2.87 -0.39
N LEU A 142 11.44 1.91 -0.72
CA LEU A 142 10.28 2.14 -1.58
C LEU A 142 9.20 2.93 -0.85
N HIS A 143 8.56 3.86 -1.58
CA HIS A 143 7.47 4.67 -1.08
C HIS A 143 6.23 4.59 -1.97
N GLY A 144 5.99 5.61 -2.77
CA GLY A 144 4.79 5.75 -3.56
C GLY A 144 4.82 4.93 -4.86
N VAL A 145 3.65 4.61 -5.34
CA VAL A 145 3.42 4.10 -6.68
C VAL A 145 2.20 4.80 -7.27
N VAL A 146 2.23 5.09 -8.57
CA VAL A 146 1.10 5.60 -9.34
C VAL A 146 1.10 4.98 -10.73
N VAL A 147 -0.09 4.73 -11.27
CA VAL A 147 -0.29 4.16 -12.61
C VAL A 147 -0.64 5.26 -13.62
N SER A 148 -0.10 5.17 -14.84
CA SER A 148 -0.49 6.07 -15.94
C SER A 148 -1.97 5.90 -16.30
N PRO A 149 -2.64 6.96 -16.83
CA PRO A 149 -4.07 6.90 -17.14
C PRO A 149 -4.48 5.85 -18.17
N ASP A 150 -3.54 5.38 -18.98
CA ASP A 150 -3.70 4.32 -19.98
C ASP A 150 -3.37 2.91 -19.46
N ASP A 151 -3.13 2.78 -18.15
CA ASP A 151 -2.76 1.54 -17.46
C ASP A 151 -1.51 0.84 -17.99
N ARG A 152 -0.69 1.57 -18.76
CA ARG A 152 0.49 1.00 -19.41
C ARG A 152 1.71 1.00 -18.53
N TYR A 153 1.90 2.04 -17.72
CA TYR A 153 3.08 2.21 -16.87
C TYR A 153 2.74 2.43 -15.41
N ALA A 154 3.57 1.89 -14.54
CA ALA A 154 3.62 2.29 -13.14
C ALA A 154 4.91 3.09 -12.88
N PHE A 155 4.80 4.15 -12.08
CA PHE A 155 5.91 4.98 -11.64
C PHE A 155 6.08 4.76 -10.14
N VAL A 156 7.29 4.40 -9.73
CA VAL A 156 7.58 4.06 -8.34
C VAL A 156 8.68 4.95 -7.81
N THR A 157 8.44 5.62 -6.69
CA THR A 157 9.49 6.36 -5.98
C THR A 157 10.26 5.46 -5.05
N VAL A 158 11.57 5.54 -5.11
CA VAL A 158 12.47 4.82 -4.24
C VAL A 158 13.50 5.77 -3.66
N GLU A 159 13.51 5.91 -2.35
CA GLU A 159 14.43 6.77 -1.63
C GLU A 159 15.80 6.10 -1.51
N GLY A 160 16.86 6.91 -1.63
CA GLY A 160 18.22 6.51 -1.30
C GLY A 160 18.44 6.50 0.22
N VAL A 161 19.56 5.96 0.66
CA VAL A 161 19.96 5.96 2.07
C VAL A 161 21.07 6.98 2.29
N GLY A 162 20.90 7.85 3.28
CA GLY A 162 21.86 8.92 3.58
C GLY A 162 21.88 9.98 2.48
N SER A 163 23.04 10.20 1.83
CA SER A 163 23.21 11.17 0.74
C SER A 163 22.94 10.60 -0.66
N GLU A 164 22.55 9.34 -0.77
CA GLU A 164 22.20 8.74 -2.05
C GLU A 164 21.00 9.46 -2.68
N PRO A 165 21.02 9.73 -4.00
CA PRO A 165 19.83 10.23 -4.69
C PRO A 165 18.70 9.19 -4.61
N GLY A 166 17.47 9.67 -4.60
CA GLY A 166 16.29 8.83 -4.85
C GLY A 166 16.19 8.47 -6.33
N THR A 167 15.25 7.60 -6.66
CA THR A 167 14.91 7.26 -8.05
C THR A 167 13.41 7.29 -8.27
N VAL A 168 13.02 7.54 -9.51
CA VAL A 168 11.71 7.16 -10.06
C VAL A 168 11.96 6.01 -11.03
N GLU A 169 11.37 4.87 -10.76
CA GLU A 169 11.45 3.69 -11.63
C GLU A 169 10.16 3.57 -12.45
N VAL A 170 10.30 3.34 -13.75
CA VAL A 170 9.18 3.18 -14.68
C VAL A 170 9.06 1.71 -15.04
N ILE A 171 7.90 1.15 -14.74
CA ILE A 171 7.58 -0.26 -14.99
C ILE A 171 6.56 -0.34 -16.12
N ASP A 172 6.88 -1.07 -17.18
CA ASP A 172 5.91 -1.44 -18.23
C ASP A 172 5.04 -2.59 -17.68
N LEU A 173 3.76 -2.29 -17.49
CA LEU A 173 2.80 -3.24 -16.91
C LEU A 173 2.39 -4.34 -17.89
N THR A 174 2.60 -4.16 -19.21
CA THR A 174 2.37 -5.22 -20.19
C THR A 174 3.54 -6.19 -20.23
N ALA A 175 4.76 -5.65 -20.28
CA ALA A 175 5.98 -6.45 -20.33
C ALA A 175 6.41 -6.98 -18.94
N LEU A 176 5.80 -6.48 -17.86
CA LEU A 176 6.11 -6.81 -16.45
C LEU A 176 7.60 -6.63 -16.14
N LYS A 177 8.18 -5.50 -16.53
CA LYS A 177 9.60 -5.19 -16.32
C LYS A 177 9.84 -3.70 -16.10
N THR A 178 10.90 -3.36 -15.38
CA THR A 178 11.41 -1.99 -15.31
C THR A 178 12.01 -1.59 -16.66
N VAL A 179 11.55 -0.49 -17.21
CA VAL A 179 11.98 0.01 -18.55
C VAL A 179 12.80 1.29 -18.48
N ALA A 180 12.70 2.03 -17.37
CA ALA A 180 13.52 3.21 -17.14
C ALA A 180 13.72 3.44 -15.65
N THR A 181 14.79 4.16 -15.31
CA THR A 181 15.09 4.64 -13.97
C THR A 181 15.68 6.05 -14.09
N VAL A 182 15.11 6.99 -13.35
CA VAL A 182 15.55 8.39 -13.32
C VAL A 182 16.00 8.71 -11.92
N ASP A 183 17.24 9.19 -11.75
CA ASP A 183 17.74 9.68 -10.47
C ASP A 183 17.08 11.05 -10.18
N VAL A 184 16.64 11.22 -8.93
CA VAL A 184 16.02 12.44 -8.41
C VAL A 184 16.71 12.86 -7.10
N ALA A 185 16.34 14.00 -6.54
CA ALA A 185 16.88 14.45 -5.27
C ALA A 185 16.66 13.39 -4.15
N PRO A 186 17.49 13.40 -3.07
CA PRO A 186 17.24 12.58 -1.90
C PRO A 186 15.84 12.79 -1.32
N GLY A 187 15.27 11.75 -0.70
CA GLY A 187 13.95 11.81 -0.07
C GLY A 187 12.77 11.69 -1.04
N ALA A 188 12.95 10.99 -2.18
CA ALA A 188 11.87 10.67 -3.12
C ALA A 188 10.79 9.81 -2.45
N ALA A 189 9.73 10.43 -1.91
CA ALA A 189 8.70 9.76 -1.13
C ALA A 189 7.36 9.62 -1.89
N GLY A 190 6.51 10.64 -1.82
CA GLY A 190 5.20 10.61 -2.49
C GLY A 190 5.31 10.82 -4.00
N ILE A 191 4.36 10.26 -4.74
CA ILE A 191 4.19 10.48 -6.18
C ILE A 191 2.71 10.45 -6.50
N ASP A 192 2.30 11.27 -7.46
CA ASP A 192 0.95 11.25 -8.00
C ASP A 192 0.97 11.66 -9.46
N PHE A 193 -0.08 11.30 -10.21
CA PHE A 193 -0.23 11.60 -11.61
C PHE A 193 -1.03 12.91 -11.78
N TYR A 194 -0.45 13.89 -12.47
CA TYR A 194 -1.12 15.16 -12.71
C TYR A 194 -1.86 15.17 -14.05
N LYS A 195 -1.13 15.04 -15.18
CA LYS A 195 -1.71 15.02 -16.53
C LYS A 195 -0.73 14.52 -17.58
N THR A 196 -1.26 14.07 -18.72
CA THR A 196 -0.48 13.92 -19.97
C THR A 196 -0.40 15.28 -20.68
N VAL A 197 0.70 15.50 -21.37
CA VAL A 197 0.84 16.62 -22.29
C VAL A 197 1.12 16.04 -23.70
N ASP A 198 0.35 16.46 -24.68
CA ASP A 198 0.64 16.15 -26.08
C ASP A 198 1.92 16.89 -26.48
N ARG A 199 2.81 16.20 -27.17
CA ARG A 199 4.04 16.76 -27.74
C ARG A 199 3.85 17.08 -29.20
#